data_7ebc01a3384983e443bdcaccbc71c146
#
_entry.id   7ebc01a3384983e443bdcaccbc71c146
#
_cell.length_a   1.000
_cell.length_b   1.000
_cell.length_c   1.000
_cell.angle_alpha   90.00
_cell.angle_beta   90.00
_cell.angle_gamma   90.00
#
_symmetry.space_group_name_H-M   'P 1'
#
loop_
_entity.id
_entity.type
_entity.pdbx_description
1 polymer ?
#
loop_
_entity_poly.entity_id
_entity_poly.type
_entity_poly.pdbx_seq_one_letter_code
_entity_poly.pdbx_strand_id
1 'polypeptide(L)'
;MTETIRERVGWEYYYYGNLPYRRGDPGWYTFDNRPRFNNNYVGLRNRMAILSEAYSYATFEERIMATLYFVEEILNHAADQRTAIEQVIATAEAIPLAGMDLGVRFQPSMNQESVEILMGDVETLRNPYSGSSYYERKDTVYTQTMPEWGAFEPTETARAPAHYVVSASAASVVGAYLDTHGVIYSSISEADERELEAFTIDSTTVSSREFQQIFERTLFGSSSSKWVAVEEGSLIVSTSQPLGRLVFYLLEPRSDDGLVNWAQLDKWLEPGKDYPIY
;
A
#
# COMPACT_ATOMS: atom_id res chain seq x y z
N MET A 1 -3.21 -23.58 -4.55
CA MET A 1 -4.16 -23.26 -3.45
C MET A 1 -5.62 -23.26 -3.91
N THR A 2 -6.05 -22.31 -4.74
CA THR A 2 -7.48 -22.22 -5.16
C THR A 2 -7.97 -23.48 -5.89
N GLU A 3 -7.16 -24.07 -6.77
CA GLU A 3 -7.45 -25.33 -7.43
C GLU A 3 -7.57 -26.50 -6.45
N THR A 4 -6.67 -26.59 -5.46
CA THR A 4 -6.73 -27.62 -4.40
C THR A 4 -8.02 -27.54 -3.60
N ILE A 5 -8.49 -26.31 -3.28
CA ILE A 5 -9.76 -26.13 -2.57
C ILE A 5 -10.93 -26.54 -3.45
N ARG A 6 -10.91 -26.13 -4.73
CA ARG A 6 -11.96 -26.53 -5.69
C ARG A 6 -12.07 -28.04 -5.83
N GLU A 7 -10.95 -28.74 -5.97
CA GLU A 7 -10.91 -30.21 -6.05
C GLU A 7 -11.41 -30.89 -4.77
N ARG A 8 -11.06 -30.31 -3.59
CA ARG A 8 -11.38 -30.89 -2.28
C ARG A 8 -12.83 -30.70 -1.87
N VAL A 9 -13.37 -29.51 -2.09
CA VAL A 9 -14.67 -29.10 -1.54
C VAL A 9 -15.63 -28.48 -2.57
N GLY A 10 -15.22 -28.30 -3.81
CA GLY A 10 -16.06 -27.77 -4.89
C GLY A 10 -16.29 -26.27 -4.82
N TRP A 11 -15.49 -25.54 -4.08
CA TRP A 11 -15.65 -24.08 -3.91
C TRP A 11 -14.64 -23.31 -4.76
N GLU A 12 -15.13 -22.20 -5.35
CA GLU A 12 -14.34 -21.34 -6.23
C GLU A 12 -13.80 -20.14 -5.47
N TYR A 13 -12.57 -19.76 -5.83
CA TYR A 13 -11.89 -18.59 -5.32
C TYR A 13 -11.23 -17.84 -6.47
N TYR A 14 -11.23 -16.53 -6.40
CA TYR A 14 -10.56 -15.67 -7.35
C TYR A 14 -9.95 -14.45 -6.66
N TYR A 15 -9.10 -13.73 -7.36
CA TYR A 15 -8.54 -12.49 -6.88
C TYR A 15 -9.64 -11.46 -6.61
N TYR A 16 -9.49 -10.73 -5.50
CA TYR A 16 -10.43 -9.69 -5.13
C TYR A 16 -10.54 -8.63 -6.22
N GLY A 17 -11.77 -8.25 -6.52
CA GLY A 17 -12.06 -7.17 -7.45
C GLY A 17 -13.51 -6.76 -7.41
N ASN A 18 -13.80 -5.67 -8.11
CA ASN A 18 -15.13 -5.11 -8.26
C ASN A 18 -15.35 -4.62 -9.70
N LEU A 19 -16.60 -4.62 -10.12
CA LEU A 19 -17.01 -3.88 -11.30
C LEU A 19 -16.96 -2.37 -11.00
N PRO A 20 -16.60 -1.50 -11.96
CA PRO A 20 -16.54 -0.07 -11.74
C PRO A 20 -17.93 0.50 -11.42
N TYR A 21 -18.05 1.24 -10.32
CA TYR A 21 -19.30 1.87 -9.90
C TYR A 21 -19.75 3.02 -10.82
N ARG A 22 -18.80 3.63 -11.52
CA ARG A 22 -19.04 4.76 -12.43
C ARG A 22 -18.11 4.63 -13.62
N ARG A 23 -18.54 5.15 -14.77
CA ARG A 23 -17.87 5.19 -16.06
C ARG A 23 -16.35 5.08 -15.99
N GLY A 24 -15.85 3.89 -15.98
CA GLY A 24 -14.49 3.49 -16.23
C GLY A 24 -14.50 2.46 -17.36
N ASP A 25 -13.35 2.03 -17.78
CA ASP A 25 -13.25 0.92 -18.72
C ASP A 25 -13.89 -0.33 -18.10
N PRO A 26 -14.66 -1.11 -18.85
CA PRO A 26 -15.22 -2.37 -18.34
C PRO A 26 -14.09 -3.26 -17.83
N GLY A 27 -14.29 -3.90 -16.68
CA GLY A 27 -13.28 -4.82 -16.17
C GLY A 27 -13.46 -5.17 -14.70
N TRP A 28 -12.59 -6.07 -14.26
CA TRP A 28 -12.47 -6.51 -12.87
C TRP A 28 -11.32 -5.75 -12.21
N TYR A 29 -11.64 -4.83 -11.29
CA TYR A 29 -10.68 -3.94 -10.66
C TYR A 29 -10.32 -4.40 -9.26
N THR A 30 -9.02 -4.51 -8.97
CA THR A 30 -8.52 -4.63 -7.61
C THR A 30 -8.76 -3.35 -6.81
N PHE A 31 -8.33 -3.29 -5.54
CA PHE A 31 -8.80 -2.24 -4.63
C PHE A 31 -7.88 -1.00 -4.64
N ASP A 32 -6.74 -1.03 -3.97
CA ASP A 32 -5.88 0.14 -3.72
C ASP A 32 -4.43 -0.32 -3.52
N ASN A 33 -3.46 0.50 -3.93
CA ASN A 33 -2.02 0.21 -3.80
C ASN A 33 -1.43 0.65 -2.46
N ARG A 34 -2.10 1.55 -1.75
CA ARG A 34 -1.52 2.26 -0.60
C ARG A 34 -1.33 1.35 0.61
N PRO A 35 -0.22 1.52 1.36
CA PRO A 35 0.10 0.69 2.52
C PRO A 35 -0.81 0.89 3.74
N ARG A 36 -1.71 1.87 3.74
CA ARG A 36 -2.80 1.94 4.71
C ARG A 36 -3.69 0.69 4.69
N PHE A 37 -3.66 -0.08 3.61
CA PHE A 37 -4.29 -1.39 3.51
C PHE A 37 -3.29 -2.48 3.89
N ASN A 38 -3.66 -3.29 4.87
CA ASN A 38 -2.78 -4.20 5.60
C ASN A 38 -1.89 -5.08 4.71
N ASN A 39 -2.42 -5.70 3.67
CA ASN A 39 -1.65 -6.56 2.78
C ASN A 39 -0.55 -5.79 2.03
N ASN A 40 -0.81 -4.55 1.60
CA ASN A 40 0.20 -3.72 0.93
C ASN A 40 1.30 -3.28 1.92
N TYR A 41 0.93 -2.94 3.16
CA TYR A 41 1.89 -2.65 4.22
C TYR A 41 2.81 -3.84 4.51
N VAL A 42 2.25 -5.04 4.61
CA VAL A 42 3.03 -6.27 4.80
C VAL A 42 3.97 -6.51 3.61
N GLY A 43 3.53 -6.19 2.37
CA GLY A 43 4.37 -6.22 1.18
C GLY A 43 5.56 -5.26 1.25
N LEU A 44 5.38 -4.03 1.73
CA LEU A 44 6.50 -3.08 1.95
C LEU A 44 7.51 -3.58 2.99
N ARG A 45 7.11 -4.47 3.87
CA ARG A 45 8.00 -5.14 4.83
C ARG A 45 8.69 -6.36 4.26
N ASN A 46 8.64 -6.57 2.94
CA ASN A 46 9.13 -7.77 2.25
C ASN A 46 8.52 -9.07 2.82
N ARG A 47 7.24 -9.05 3.14
CA ARG A 47 6.49 -10.22 3.63
C ARG A 47 5.27 -10.46 2.74
N MET A 48 4.82 -11.70 2.72
CA MET A 48 3.62 -12.08 1.99
C MET A 48 2.40 -11.87 2.88
N ALA A 49 1.32 -11.35 2.31
CA ALA A 49 0.03 -11.22 2.96
C ALA A 49 -1.08 -11.64 2.01
N ILE A 50 -2.11 -12.25 2.56
CA ILE A 50 -3.30 -12.64 1.84
C ILE A 50 -4.51 -12.10 2.61
N LEU A 51 -5.33 -11.29 1.95
CA LEU A 51 -6.63 -10.90 2.46
C LEU A 51 -7.65 -11.92 1.97
N SER A 52 -8.38 -12.55 2.90
CA SER A 52 -9.49 -13.44 2.57
C SER A 52 -10.80 -12.69 2.74
N GLU A 53 -11.60 -12.67 1.68
CA GLU A 53 -12.97 -12.16 1.73
C GLU A 53 -13.96 -13.23 1.28
N ALA A 54 -15.03 -13.41 2.06
CA ALA A 54 -16.14 -14.28 1.71
C ALA A 54 -17.29 -13.47 1.13
N TYR A 55 -17.90 -13.98 0.07
CA TYR A 55 -18.98 -13.30 -0.66
C TYR A 55 -20.13 -12.87 0.27
N SER A 56 -20.41 -11.58 0.30
CA SER A 56 -21.32 -10.96 1.28
C SER A 56 -22.77 -11.45 1.21
N TYR A 57 -23.21 -11.96 0.04
CA TYR A 57 -24.54 -12.49 -0.16
C TYR A 57 -24.67 -13.99 0.12
N ALA A 58 -23.56 -14.67 0.48
CA ALA A 58 -23.61 -16.04 0.97
C ALA A 58 -24.15 -16.10 2.40
N THR A 59 -24.66 -17.27 2.81
CA THR A 59 -25.12 -17.47 4.19
C THR A 59 -23.96 -17.34 5.18
N PHE A 60 -24.25 -17.09 6.44
CA PHE A 60 -23.23 -16.97 7.47
C PHE A 60 -22.37 -18.23 7.59
N GLU A 61 -22.99 -19.41 7.52
CA GLU A 61 -22.30 -20.70 7.55
C GLU A 61 -21.37 -20.87 6.33
N GLU A 62 -21.85 -20.61 5.12
CA GLU A 62 -21.02 -20.66 3.90
C GLU A 62 -19.82 -19.75 3.99
N ARG A 63 -19.99 -18.54 4.53
CA ARG A 63 -18.89 -17.57 4.69
C ARG A 63 -17.85 -18.06 5.69
N ILE A 64 -18.27 -18.68 6.80
CA ILE A 64 -17.34 -19.30 7.75
C ILE A 64 -16.56 -20.41 7.08
N MET A 65 -17.24 -21.32 6.37
CA MET A 65 -16.60 -22.47 5.75
C MET A 65 -15.67 -22.06 4.61
N ALA A 66 -16.04 -21.05 3.80
CA ALA A 66 -15.17 -20.50 2.76
C ALA A 66 -13.86 -19.96 3.38
N THR A 67 -13.97 -19.15 4.42
CA THR A 67 -12.80 -18.61 5.10
C THR A 67 -11.96 -19.71 5.74
N LEU A 68 -12.59 -20.71 6.39
CA LEU A 68 -11.90 -21.83 7.02
C LEU A 68 -11.07 -22.61 5.99
N TYR A 69 -11.68 -23.05 4.90
CA TYR A 69 -10.98 -23.83 3.86
C TYR A 69 -9.84 -23.04 3.23
N PHE A 70 -10.02 -21.73 3.05
CA PHE A 70 -8.98 -20.88 2.50
C PHE A 70 -7.81 -20.72 3.47
N VAL A 71 -8.06 -20.48 4.76
CA VAL A 71 -7.01 -20.38 5.79
C VAL A 71 -6.26 -21.70 5.98
N GLU A 72 -6.98 -22.83 6.02
CA GLU A 72 -6.34 -24.16 6.06
C GLU A 72 -5.36 -24.35 4.90
N GLU A 73 -5.80 -24.02 3.68
CA GLU A 73 -4.97 -24.20 2.51
C GLU A 73 -3.77 -23.24 2.48
N ILE A 74 -3.94 -22.01 2.97
CA ILE A 74 -2.82 -21.06 3.15
C ILE A 74 -1.76 -21.68 4.09
N LEU A 75 -2.20 -22.22 5.23
CA LEU A 75 -1.29 -22.83 6.21
C LEU A 75 -0.58 -24.06 5.66
N ASN A 76 -1.30 -24.94 4.97
CA ASN A 76 -0.73 -26.10 4.33
C ASN A 76 0.30 -25.70 3.27
N HIS A 77 -0.07 -24.80 2.38
CA HIS A 77 0.83 -24.30 1.34
C HIS A 77 2.07 -23.60 1.92
N ALA A 78 1.90 -22.81 2.97
CA ALA A 78 3.03 -22.14 3.63
C ALA A 78 3.97 -23.13 4.30
N ALA A 79 3.44 -24.21 4.88
CA ALA A 79 4.25 -25.29 5.45
C ALA A 79 5.04 -26.05 4.37
N ASP A 80 4.36 -26.41 3.28
CA ASP A 80 4.96 -27.16 2.16
C ASP A 80 6.00 -26.33 1.39
N GLN A 81 5.75 -25.03 1.22
CA GLN A 81 6.60 -24.11 0.45
C GLN A 81 7.55 -23.28 1.34
N ARG A 82 7.71 -23.63 2.60
CA ARG A 82 8.49 -22.86 3.57
C ARG A 82 9.84 -22.39 3.03
N THR A 83 10.65 -23.29 2.50
CA THR A 83 12.00 -22.96 1.99
C THR A 83 11.95 -21.97 0.82
N ALA A 84 11.00 -22.15 -0.09
CA ALA A 84 10.84 -21.24 -1.23
C ALA A 84 10.39 -19.84 -0.76
N ILE A 85 9.49 -19.76 0.21
CA ILE A 85 9.03 -18.50 0.82
C ILE A 85 10.19 -17.78 1.51
N GLU A 86 10.96 -18.48 2.34
CA GLU A 86 12.15 -17.94 3.02
C GLU A 86 13.18 -17.41 2.02
N GLN A 87 13.40 -18.13 0.91
CA GLN A 87 14.34 -17.70 -0.14
C GLN A 87 13.87 -16.45 -0.89
N VAL A 88 12.58 -16.35 -1.23
CA VAL A 88 12.01 -15.17 -1.88
C VAL A 88 12.13 -13.94 -0.98
N ILE A 89 11.83 -14.09 0.31
CA ILE A 89 11.96 -13.02 1.32
C ILE A 89 13.42 -12.56 1.41
N ALA A 90 14.36 -13.49 1.60
CA ALA A 90 15.78 -13.16 1.69
C ALA A 90 16.30 -12.46 0.43
N THR A 91 15.85 -12.89 -0.75
CA THR A 91 16.19 -12.26 -2.02
C THR A 91 15.65 -10.80 -2.08
N ALA A 92 14.42 -10.58 -1.67
CA ALA A 92 13.81 -9.25 -1.65
C ALA A 92 14.51 -8.30 -0.67
N GLU A 93 14.90 -8.79 0.50
CA GLU A 93 15.64 -8.02 1.52
C GLU A 93 17.07 -7.68 1.10
N ALA A 94 17.66 -8.47 0.22
CA ALA A 94 19.03 -8.27 -0.27
C ALA A 94 19.13 -7.28 -1.44
N ILE A 95 18.02 -6.83 -2.00
CA ILE A 95 18.03 -5.88 -3.13
C ILE A 95 18.54 -4.51 -2.66
N PRO A 96 19.65 -3.98 -3.21
CA PRO A 96 20.11 -2.65 -2.90
C PRO A 96 19.17 -1.61 -3.52
N LEU A 97 18.57 -0.76 -2.70
CA LEU A 97 17.60 0.22 -3.17
C LEU A 97 18.25 1.53 -3.61
N ALA A 98 19.39 1.89 -3.05
CA ALA A 98 20.08 3.15 -3.34
C ALA A 98 20.33 3.33 -4.84
N GLY A 99 19.84 4.42 -5.39
CA GLY A 99 19.96 4.76 -6.81
C GLY A 99 18.87 4.13 -7.70
N MET A 100 17.94 3.34 -7.18
CA MET A 100 16.78 2.85 -7.92
C MET A 100 15.69 3.92 -8.00
N ASP A 101 15.01 3.99 -9.13
CA ASP A 101 13.79 4.78 -9.26
C ASP A 101 12.60 3.94 -8.76
N LEU A 102 12.00 4.37 -7.65
CA LEU A 102 10.88 3.69 -7.02
C LEU A 102 9.60 4.52 -7.13
N GLY A 103 8.46 3.84 -7.30
CA GLY A 103 7.17 4.49 -7.37
C GLY A 103 6.78 5.17 -6.06
N VAL A 104 6.24 6.39 -6.16
CA VAL A 104 5.69 7.17 -5.04
C VAL A 104 4.22 7.47 -5.20
N ARG A 105 3.70 7.35 -6.44
CA ARG A 105 2.28 7.44 -6.81
C ARG A 105 1.97 6.42 -7.87
N PHE A 106 0.75 5.91 -7.85
CA PHE A 106 0.37 4.80 -8.70
C PHE A 106 -1.02 5.00 -9.31
N GLN A 107 -1.27 4.26 -10.38
CA GLN A 107 -2.60 4.09 -10.95
C GLN A 107 -2.85 2.61 -11.24
N PRO A 108 -4.12 2.16 -11.30
CA PRO A 108 -4.43 0.81 -11.75
C PRO A 108 -3.90 0.56 -13.15
N SER A 109 -3.36 -0.63 -13.37
CA SER A 109 -2.93 -1.10 -14.69
C SER A 109 -3.51 -2.46 -15.00
N MET A 110 -3.75 -2.71 -16.30
CA MET A 110 -4.29 -3.96 -16.78
C MET A 110 -3.19 -5.03 -16.75
N ASN A 111 -3.42 -6.11 -16.02
CA ASN A 111 -2.50 -7.24 -15.95
C ASN A 111 -2.92 -8.42 -16.85
N GLN A 112 -4.20 -8.50 -17.22
CA GLN A 112 -4.72 -9.49 -18.15
C GLN A 112 -5.83 -8.87 -19.03
N GLU A 113 -5.75 -9.08 -20.34
CA GLU A 113 -6.74 -8.54 -21.30
C GLU A 113 -8.08 -9.27 -21.24
N SER A 114 -8.08 -10.52 -20.80
CA SER A 114 -9.28 -11.37 -20.78
C SER A 114 -9.19 -12.41 -19.68
N VAL A 115 -10.09 -12.28 -18.70
CA VAL A 115 -10.27 -13.25 -17.63
C VAL A 115 -11.73 -13.65 -17.52
N GLU A 116 -11.98 -14.88 -17.07
CA GLU A 116 -13.32 -15.37 -16.80
C GLU A 116 -13.65 -15.19 -15.33
N ILE A 117 -14.65 -14.37 -15.05
CA ILE A 117 -15.14 -14.11 -13.70
C ILE A 117 -16.50 -14.81 -13.52
N LEU A 118 -16.62 -15.56 -12.44
CA LEU A 118 -17.90 -16.15 -12.04
C LEU A 118 -18.76 -15.05 -11.42
N MET A 119 -19.92 -14.84 -12.02
CA MET A 119 -20.90 -13.85 -11.62
C MET A 119 -22.17 -14.52 -11.14
N GLY A 120 -22.91 -13.85 -10.27
CA GLY A 120 -24.23 -14.27 -9.84
C GLY A 120 -25.24 -13.14 -9.99
N ASP A 121 -26.50 -13.49 -10.23
CA ASP A 121 -27.55 -12.49 -10.30
C ASP A 121 -28.07 -12.11 -8.91
N VAL A 122 -28.46 -10.85 -8.79
CA VAL A 122 -29.21 -10.34 -7.65
C VAL A 122 -30.51 -9.70 -8.12
N GLU A 123 -31.58 -9.94 -7.39
CA GLU A 123 -32.85 -9.28 -7.60
C GLU A 123 -33.01 -8.10 -6.66
N THR A 124 -33.39 -6.96 -7.22
CA THR A 124 -33.72 -5.78 -6.40
C THR A 124 -35.20 -5.83 -6.01
N LEU A 125 -35.45 -6.05 -4.75
CA LEU A 125 -36.80 -6.09 -4.17
C LEU A 125 -37.08 -4.83 -3.36
N ARG A 126 -38.37 -4.56 -3.13
CA ARG A 126 -38.82 -3.47 -2.24
C ARG A 126 -39.40 -4.04 -0.96
N ASN A 127 -38.91 -3.54 0.16
CA ASN A 127 -39.50 -3.82 1.46
C ASN A 127 -40.91 -3.19 1.51
N PRO A 128 -41.98 -4.00 1.70
CA PRO A 128 -43.37 -3.50 1.66
C PRO A 128 -43.71 -2.56 2.81
N TYR A 129 -42.92 -2.55 3.90
CA TYR A 129 -43.17 -1.72 5.07
C TYR A 129 -42.40 -0.40 5.02
N SER A 130 -41.12 -0.43 4.67
CA SER A 130 -40.25 0.76 4.63
C SER A 130 -40.19 1.42 3.25
N GLY A 131 -40.55 0.71 2.19
CA GLY A 131 -40.37 1.15 0.81
C GLY A 131 -38.91 1.16 0.33
N SER A 132 -37.97 0.77 1.19
CA SER A 132 -36.54 0.70 0.85
C SER A 132 -36.25 -0.46 -0.08
N SER A 133 -35.30 -0.30 -1.00
CA SER A 133 -34.80 -1.40 -1.82
C SER A 133 -33.85 -2.27 -1.02
N TYR A 134 -33.90 -3.58 -1.25
CA TYR A 134 -32.92 -4.55 -0.79
C TYR A 134 -32.59 -5.53 -1.91
N TYR A 135 -31.47 -6.24 -1.78
CA TYR A 135 -30.99 -7.18 -2.77
C TYR A 135 -31.13 -8.61 -2.26
N GLU A 136 -31.64 -9.48 -3.12
CA GLU A 136 -31.73 -10.90 -2.86
C GLU A 136 -30.90 -11.66 -3.91
N ARG A 137 -30.01 -12.56 -3.46
CA ARG A 137 -29.21 -13.41 -4.33
C ARG A 137 -30.10 -14.43 -5.03
N LYS A 138 -29.94 -14.56 -6.36
CA LYS A 138 -30.51 -15.67 -7.12
C LYS A 138 -29.52 -16.84 -7.12
N ASP A 139 -30.04 -18.05 -7.18
CA ASP A 139 -29.23 -19.26 -7.32
C ASP A 139 -28.86 -19.48 -8.80
N THR A 140 -28.14 -18.49 -9.34
CA THR A 140 -27.63 -18.47 -10.71
C THR A 140 -26.16 -18.17 -10.70
N VAL A 141 -25.40 -18.90 -11.51
CA VAL A 141 -23.98 -18.66 -11.77
C VAL A 141 -23.74 -18.62 -13.26
N TYR A 142 -23.05 -17.59 -13.73
CA TYR A 142 -22.62 -17.47 -15.12
C TYR A 142 -21.21 -16.91 -15.19
N THR A 143 -20.52 -17.20 -16.29
CA THR A 143 -19.18 -16.66 -16.53
C THR A 143 -19.29 -15.42 -17.37
N GLN A 144 -18.59 -14.36 -16.97
CA GLN A 144 -18.42 -13.13 -17.74
C GLN A 144 -16.94 -12.89 -18.02
N THR A 145 -16.63 -12.70 -19.29
CA THR A 145 -15.25 -12.39 -19.74
C THR A 145 -15.02 -10.89 -19.72
N MET A 146 -13.93 -10.44 -19.10
CA MET A 146 -13.57 -9.03 -19.01
C MET A 146 -12.07 -8.84 -18.76
N PRO A 147 -11.51 -7.64 -19.01
CA PRO A 147 -10.13 -7.31 -18.61
C PRO A 147 -9.99 -7.30 -17.09
N GLU A 148 -8.80 -7.69 -16.59
CA GLU A 148 -8.43 -7.59 -15.19
C GLU A 148 -7.46 -6.42 -14.97
N TRP A 149 -7.84 -5.52 -14.07
CA TRP A 149 -7.05 -4.41 -13.59
C TRP A 149 -6.54 -4.73 -12.18
N GLY A 150 -5.71 -5.77 -12.09
CA GLY A 150 -5.22 -6.34 -10.84
C GLY A 150 -3.81 -5.89 -10.45
N ALA A 151 -3.20 -4.99 -11.23
CA ALA A 151 -1.88 -4.45 -10.98
C ALA A 151 -1.90 -2.93 -10.84
N PHE A 152 -0.76 -2.38 -10.44
CA PHE A 152 -0.53 -0.93 -10.37
C PHE A 152 0.78 -0.59 -11.06
N GLU A 153 0.79 0.52 -11.77
CA GLU A 153 1.99 1.10 -12.37
C GLU A 153 2.27 2.48 -11.76
N PRO A 154 3.55 2.85 -11.59
CA PRO A 154 3.90 4.15 -11.06
C PRO A 154 3.56 5.27 -12.05
N THR A 155 2.84 6.28 -11.59
CA THR A 155 2.63 7.56 -12.32
C THR A 155 3.69 8.59 -11.98
N GLU A 156 4.35 8.42 -10.83
CA GLU A 156 5.45 9.24 -10.37
C GLU A 156 6.48 8.37 -9.66
N THR A 157 7.77 8.63 -9.91
CA THR A 157 8.88 7.94 -9.27
C THR A 157 9.80 8.93 -8.58
N ALA A 158 10.53 8.46 -7.56
CA ALA A 158 11.64 9.16 -6.96
C ALA A 158 12.86 8.21 -6.84
N ARG A 159 14.05 8.81 -6.91
CA ARG A 159 15.29 8.05 -6.77
C ARG A 159 15.56 7.77 -5.30
N ALA A 160 15.66 6.51 -4.91
CA ALA A 160 15.93 6.12 -3.54
C ALA A 160 17.34 6.54 -3.13
N PRO A 161 17.53 7.35 -2.07
CA PRO A 161 18.85 7.67 -1.57
C PRO A 161 19.46 6.49 -0.79
N ALA A 162 20.76 6.52 -0.53
CA ALA A 162 21.40 5.55 0.36
C ALA A 162 20.97 5.77 1.83
N HIS A 163 20.75 7.02 2.21
CA HIS A 163 20.34 7.43 3.55
C HIS A 163 19.42 8.63 3.48
N TYR A 164 18.49 8.70 4.40
CA TYR A 164 17.77 9.93 4.74
C TYR A 164 18.38 10.56 5.98
N VAL A 165 18.44 11.90 6.00
CA VAL A 165 18.82 12.69 7.17
C VAL A 165 17.60 13.45 7.64
N VAL A 166 17.07 13.11 8.80
CA VAL A 166 15.95 13.80 9.43
C VAL A 166 16.47 14.92 10.31
N SER A 167 16.01 16.16 10.09
CA SER A 167 16.44 17.30 10.90
C SER A 167 16.15 17.10 12.39
N ALA A 168 16.97 17.63 13.28
CA ALA A 168 16.79 17.54 14.73
C ALA A 168 15.40 18.05 15.15
N SER A 169 14.85 19.06 14.48
CA SER A 169 13.53 19.61 14.75
C SER A 169 12.39 18.62 14.47
N ALA A 170 12.54 17.70 13.52
CA ALA A 170 11.57 16.68 13.15
C ALA A 170 11.87 15.31 13.79
N ALA A 171 13.06 15.13 14.37
CA ALA A 171 13.56 13.85 14.85
C ALA A 171 12.63 13.13 15.84
N SER A 172 12.02 13.86 16.77
CA SER A 172 11.09 13.27 17.76
C SER A 172 9.82 12.70 17.12
N VAL A 173 9.27 13.40 16.13
CA VAL A 173 8.04 12.94 15.45
C VAL A 173 8.37 11.79 14.53
N VAL A 174 9.36 11.93 13.67
CA VAL A 174 9.75 10.89 12.70
C VAL A 174 10.27 9.65 13.41
N GLY A 175 11.10 9.82 14.45
CA GLY A 175 11.66 8.73 15.25
C GLY A 175 10.58 7.84 15.86
N ALA A 176 9.49 8.43 16.38
CA ALA A 176 8.36 7.65 16.93
C ALA A 176 7.71 6.74 15.89
N TYR A 177 7.60 7.18 14.63
CA TYR A 177 7.11 6.33 13.53
C TYR A 177 8.13 5.25 13.15
N LEU A 178 9.42 5.62 13.06
CA LEU A 178 10.49 4.64 12.79
C LEU A 178 10.51 3.53 13.83
N ASP A 179 10.40 3.88 15.12
CA ASP A 179 10.33 2.93 16.24
C ASP A 179 9.09 2.01 16.13
N THR A 180 7.93 2.60 15.85
CA THR A 180 6.67 1.85 15.68
C THR A 180 6.77 0.81 14.57
N HIS A 181 7.46 1.14 13.49
CA HIS A 181 7.65 0.24 12.35
C HIS A 181 8.85 -0.71 12.54
N GLY A 182 9.70 -0.51 13.55
CA GLY A 182 10.91 -1.29 13.77
C GLY A 182 12.02 -0.99 12.77
N VAL A 183 12.06 0.24 12.24
CA VAL A 183 13.11 0.73 11.35
C VAL A 183 14.36 1.05 12.17
N ILE A 184 15.53 0.65 11.67
CA ILE A 184 16.82 0.93 12.31
C ILE A 184 17.32 2.30 11.84
N TYR A 185 17.72 3.13 12.80
CA TYR A 185 18.33 4.44 12.55
C TYR A 185 19.37 4.79 13.62
N SER A 186 20.15 5.82 13.39
CA SER A 186 21.09 6.36 14.37
C SER A 186 20.91 7.88 14.53
N SER A 187 21.28 8.39 15.70
CA SER A 187 21.30 9.84 15.96
C SER A 187 22.68 10.41 15.73
N ILE A 188 22.74 11.61 15.19
CA ILE A 188 23.98 12.38 15.02
C ILE A 188 24.37 12.98 16.37
N SER A 189 25.63 12.73 16.79
CA SER A 189 26.16 13.16 18.07
C SER A 189 26.88 14.52 18.04
N GLU A 190 27.30 14.97 16.87
CA GLU A 190 28.00 16.23 16.67
C GLU A 190 27.47 16.92 15.41
N ALA A 191 27.23 18.23 15.52
CA ALA A 191 26.75 19.01 14.38
C ALA A 191 27.85 19.14 13.32
N ASP A 192 27.50 19.06 12.06
CA ASP A 192 28.37 19.26 10.92
C ASP A 192 27.62 19.89 9.74
N GLU A 193 28.38 20.29 8.69
CA GLU A 193 27.78 20.70 7.42
C GLU A 193 27.93 19.57 6.39
N ARG A 194 26.85 19.23 5.70
CA ARG A 194 26.84 18.19 4.66
C ARG A 194 26.23 18.71 3.39
N GLU A 195 26.74 18.26 2.26
CA GLU A 195 26.09 18.43 0.99
C GLU A 195 25.02 17.34 0.87
N LEU A 196 23.74 17.74 0.90
CA LEU A 196 22.57 16.84 0.87
C LEU A 196 21.64 17.23 -0.27
N GLU A 197 20.82 16.29 -0.71
CA GLU A 197 19.71 16.56 -1.60
C GLU A 197 18.53 17.10 -0.76
N ALA A 198 18.21 18.38 -0.96
CA ALA A 198 17.12 19.05 -0.25
C ALA A 198 15.91 19.22 -1.19
N PHE A 199 14.74 18.80 -0.73
CA PHE A 199 13.47 19.04 -1.43
C PHE A 199 12.90 20.40 -1.00
N THR A 200 12.91 21.38 -1.91
CA THR A 200 12.31 22.70 -1.67
C THR A 200 10.82 22.65 -2.03
N ILE A 201 9.98 23.07 -1.09
CA ILE A 201 8.54 23.06 -1.22
C ILE A 201 8.07 24.26 -2.03
N ASP A 202 7.44 24.04 -3.18
CA ASP A 202 6.80 25.07 -3.99
C ASP A 202 5.38 25.38 -3.50
N SER A 203 4.60 24.32 -3.25
CA SER A 203 3.23 24.43 -2.78
C SER A 203 2.73 23.15 -2.10
N THR A 204 1.62 23.28 -1.38
CA THR A 204 0.92 22.16 -0.76
C THR A 204 -0.55 22.18 -1.16
N THR A 205 -1.15 21.01 -1.30
CA THR A 205 -2.60 20.87 -1.43
C THR A 205 -3.15 19.99 -0.33
N VAL A 206 -4.42 20.25 0.00
CA VAL A 206 -5.16 19.53 1.04
C VAL A 206 -6.37 18.90 0.39
N SER A 207 -6.61 17.62 0.66
CA SER A 207 -7.81 16.94 0.19
C SER A 207 -9.07 17.66 0.66
N SER A 208 -10.07 17.78 -0.21
CA SER A 208 -11.39 18.28 0.17
C SER A 208 -12.23 17.26 0.94
N ARG A 209 -11.79 16.00 0.96
CA ARG A 209 -12.48 14.88 1.63
C ARG A 209 -11.62 14.36 2.76
N GLU A 210 -12.24 14.26 3.92
CA GLU A 210 -11.65 13.65 5.10
C GLU A 210 -11.55 12.12 4.94
N PHE A 211 -10.41 11.55 5.37
CA PHE A 211 -10.21 10.14 5.53
C PHE A 211 -9.69 9.86 6.96
N GLN A 212 -10.42 9.10 7.75
CA GLN A 212 -10.08 8.76 9.16
C GLN A 212 -9.65 9.98 9.99
N GLN A 213 -10.42 11.05 9.94
CA GLN A 213 -10.19 12.32 10.66
C GLN A 213 -8.96 13.11 10.18
N ILE A 214 -8.42 12.78 9.00
CA ILE A 214 -7.29 13.47 8.40
C ILE A 214 -7.66 13.96 7.00
N PHE A 215 -7.26 15.19 6.68
CA PHE A 215 -7.26 15.71 5.33
C PHE A 215 -5.88 15.45 4.72
N GLU A 216 -5.82 14.59 3.73
CA GLU A 216 -4.57 14.18 3.09
C GLU A 216 -3.82 15.37 2.48
N ARG A 217 -2.48 15.33 2.57
CA ARG A 217 -1.57 16.35 2.03
C ARG A 217 -0.87 15.84 0.77
N THR A 218 -0.64 16.77 -0.14
CA THR A 218 0.23 16.55 -1.30
C THR A 218 1.22 17.68 -1.39
N LEU A 219 2.52 17.37 -1.51
CA LEU A 219 3.58 18.33 -1.75
C LEU A 219 3.94 18.42 -3.23
N PHE A 220 4.24 19.65 -3.65
CA PHE A 220 4.87 19.95 -4.93
C PHE A 220 6.14 20.71 -4.67
N GLY A 221 7.20 20.40 -5.41
CA GLY A 221 8.50 20.99 -5.24
C GLY A 221 9.56 20.29 -6.07
N SER A 222 10.81 20.61 -5.84
CA SER A 222 11.95 20.06 -6.54
C SER A 222 13.14 19.84 -5.60
N SER A 223 13.91 18.80 -5.90
CA SER A 223 15.16 18.49 -5.19
C SER A 223 16.35 19.20 -5.83
N SER A 224 17.27 19.62 -4.99
CA SER A 224 18.58 20.15 -5.41
C SER A 224 19.64 19.88 -4.36
N SER A 225 20.91 19.74 -4.79
CA SER A 225 22.05 19.64 -3.86
C SER A 225 22.27 20.96 -3.13
N LYS A 226 22.37 20.91 -1.80
CA LYS A 226 22.63 22.07 -0.92
C LYS A 226 23.54 21.67 0.22
N TRP A 227 24.35 22.65 0.69
CA TRP A 227 25.01 22.53 1.98
C TRP A 227 24.00 22.79 3.10
N VAL A 228 23.82 21.80 3.96
CA VAL A 228 22.85 21.81 5.06
C VAL A 228 23.60 21.66 6.38
N ALA A 229 23.32 22.55 7.33
CA ALA A 229 23.75 22.38 8.70
C ALA A 229 22.95 21.24 9.35
N VAL A 230 23.62 20.13 9.63
CA VAL A 230 23.03 18.96 10.30
C VAL A 230 23.33 19.09 11.78
N GLU A 231 22.29 19.30 12.57
CA GLU A 231 22.40 19.54 14.02
C GLU A 231 22.56 18.24 14.81
N GLU A 232 23.15 18.30 16.00
CA GLU A 232 23.12 17.23 16.98
C GLU A 232 21.65 16.80 17.25
N GLY A 233 21.40 15.50 17.34
CA GLY A 233 20.06 14.95 17.50
C GLY A 233 19.31 14.69 16.17
N SER A 234 19.84 15.10 15.03
CA SER A 234 19.35 14.67 13.71
C SER A 234 19.45 13.15 13.57
N LEU A 235 18.55 12.54 12.78
CA LEU A 235 18.57 11.08 12.57
C LEU A 235 19.15 10.73 11.20
N ILE A 236 19.87 9.62 11.11
CA ILE A 236 20.29 9.01 9.86
C ILE A 236 19.57 7.67 9.72
N VAL A 237 18.84 7.49 8.61
CA VAL A 237 18.05 6.31 8.30
C VAL A 237 18.55 5.72 7.00
N SER A 238 19.15 4.52 7.05
CA SER A 238 19.65 3.85 5.86
C SER A 238 18.53 3.15 5.11
N THR A 239 18.55 3.19 3.78
CA THR A 239 17.70 2.35 2.92
C THR A 239 18.30 0.94 2.71
N SER A 240 19.56 0.73 3.12
CA SER A 240 20.24 -0.57 3.09
C SER A 240 19.90 -1.41 4.33
N GLN A 241 18.63 -1.67 4.54
CA GLN A 241 18.10 -2.52 5.60
C GLN A 241 16.88 -3.29 5.10
N PRO A 242 16.45 -4.38 5.76
CA PRO A 242 15.28 -5.17 5.32
C PRO A 242 14.00 -4.34 5.11
N LEU A 243 13.84 -3.24 5.87
CA LEU A 243 12.73 -2.32 5.75
C LEU A 243 13.00 -1.11 4.84
N GLY A 244 14.03 -1.15 4.00
CA GLY A 244 14.43 -0.02 3.16
C GLY A 244 13.32 0.50 2.24
N ARG A 245 12.46 -0.35 1.70
CA ARG A 245 11.29 0.07 0.89
C ARG A 245 10.27 0.83 1.73
N LEU A 246 10.02 0.38 2.95
CA LEU A 246 9.17 1.08 3.89
C LEU A 246 9.75 2.42 4.30
N VAL A 247 11.07 2.49 4.58
CA VAL A 247 11.78 3.74 4.86
C VAL A 247 11.59 4.74 3.73
N PHE A 248 11.85 4.32 2.48
CA PHE A 248 11.66 5.16 1.30
C PHE A 248 10.24 5.70 1.23
N TYR A 249 9.25 4.81 1.25
CA TYR A 249 7.85 5.19 1.06
C TYR A 249 7.30 6.07 2.20
N LEU A 250 7.78 5.84 3.42
CA LEU A 250 7.38 6.60 4.61
C LEU A 250 7.95 8.04 4.61
N LEU A 251 9.23 8.19 4.21
CA LEU A 251 9.98 9.45 4.34
C LEU A 251 9.98 10.30 3.07
N GLU A 252 9.69 9.72 1.91
CA GLU A 252 9.68 10.45 0.63
C GLU A 252 8.58 11.53 0.62
N PRO A 253 8.92 12.81 0.34
CA PRO A 253 7.97 13.92 0.43
C PRO A 253 6.76 13.81 -0.50
N ARG A 254 6.91 13.09 -1.63
CA ARG A 254 5.87 12.96 -2.67
C ARG A 254 5.06 11.67 -2.57
N SER A 255 5.36 10.82 -1.59
CA SER A 255 4.62 9.57 -1.37
C SER A 255 3.13 9.82 -1.12
N ASP A 256 2.28 9.02 -1.75
CA ASP A 256 0.82 9.14 -1.65
C ASP A 256 0.22 8.50 -0.39
N ASP A 257 1.08 7.93 0.49
CA ASP A 257 0.66 7.36 1.78
C ASP A 257 1.78 7.42 2.86
N GLY A 258 2.74 8.34 2.71
CA GLY A 258 3.83 8.59 3.68
C GLY A 258 3.45 9.60 4.77
N LEU A 259 4.44 10.03 5.56
CA LEU A 259 4.24 10.96 6.68
C LEU A 259 3.65 12.31 6.26
N VAL A 260 3.97 12.79 5.06
CA VAL A 260 3.38 14.01 4.49
C VAL A 260 1.90 13.82 4.24
N ASN A 261 1.53 12.76 3.52
CA ASN A 261 0.13 12.50 3.16
C ASN A 261 -0.77 12.41 4.40
N TRP A 262 -0.25 11.81 5.48
CA TRP A 262 -0.93 11.68 6.76
C TRP A 262 -0.84 12.91 7.67
N ALA A 263 -0.42 14.07 7.14
CA ALA A 263 -0.35 15.35 7.86
C ALA A 263 0.55 15.33 9.12
N GLN A 264 1.50 14.37 9.23
CA GLN A 264 2.34 14.23 10.42
C GLN A 264 3.45 15.29 10.48
N LEU A 265 3.73 15.92 9.35
CA LEU A 265 4.80 16.91 9.21
C LEU A 265 4.27 18.32 8.90
N ASP A 266 2.97 18.59 9.03
CA ASP A 266 2.31 19.86 8.64
C ASP A 266 3.02 21.11 9.12
N LYS A 267 3.58 21.10 10.34
CA LYS A 267 4.25 22.30 10.90
C LYS A 267 5.56 22.70 10.19
N TRP A 268 6.08 21.84 9.30
CA TRP A 268 7.29 22.15 8.52
C TRP A 268 6.99 22.37 7.03
N LEU A 269 5.72 22.20 6.59
CA LEU A 269 5.37 22.22 5.18
C LEU A 269 4.98 23.63 4.71
N GLU A 270 5.94 24.55 4.72
CA GLU A 270 5.75 25.93 4.25
C GLU A 270 6.33 26.13 2.85
N PRO A 271 5.62 26.75 1.90
CA PRO A 271 6.18 27.10 0.60
C PRO A 271 7.44 27.96 0.72
N GLY A 272 8.46 27.63 -0.09
CA GLY A 272 9.77 28.28 -0.08
C GLY A 272 10.73 27.74 0.98
N LYS A 273 10.32 26.80 1.82
CA LYS A 273 11.18 26.10 2.78
C LYS A 273 11.61 24.75 2.25
N ASP A 274 12.67 24.22 2.82
CA ASP A 274 13.08 22.86 2.57
C ASP A 274 12.27 21.88 3.44
N TYR A 275 11.95 20.74 2.87
CA TYR A 275 11.37 19.60 3.59
C TYR A 275 12.33 19.15 4.71
N PRO A 276 11.85 18.77 5.91
CA PRO A 276 12.74 18.53 7.06
C PRO A 276 13.50 17.20 7.00
N ILE A 277 13.45 16.49 5.88
CA ILE A 277 14.14 15.22 5.62
C ILE A 277 14.87 15.38 4.28
N TYR A 278 16.17 15.09 4.31
CA TYR A 278 17.10 15.25 3.20
C TYR A 278 17.55 13.89 2.67
#